data_c432662f5c21efe53a191dd4926b31ff
#
_entry.id   c432662f5c21efe53a191dd4926b31ff
#
_cell.length_a   1.000
_cell.length_b   1.000
_cell.length_c   1.000
_cell.angle_alpha   90.00
_cell.angle_beta   90.00
_cell.angle_gamma   90.00
#
_symmetry.space_group_name_H-M   'P 1'
#
loop_
_entity.id
_entity.type
_entity.pdbx_description
1 polymer ?
#
loop_
_entity_poly.entity_id
_entity_poly.type
_entity_poly.pdbx_seq_one_letter_code
_entity_poly.pdbx_strand_id
1 'polypeptide(L)'
;MTITINRNKFIPFGFSLFLFLAINISAEYFPKSENWEISSPEDQGVSSANVNKLIDLSFLDNSTSAVVVIKNGKIIGEKYADGYNKSSHGTSWSMAKSYYAALIGISLDKGEIQSLDENVANYLEYFNDERSKITIRDLLDMSSGLDFPSHEHEKMFFQSDHLKYAKTVGVEKEAGLKFEYNNVNSMLLGDILFQATGKKADVLLKERILEPLGIKDYKLWKDEMGNVMTYCCVDMSARDYSKFGILFSRNGMWNDSQIISKEYVDETFQLVWDITPERFTRLKRGYSLHWWVSAYEEDFKIFNTSGKFGQFTFVDKENDIIVTRITKYNKQDSGDTQKWGIMKYLRWAGVENAINIGRILIENGAIESGSDVVTPFTDEEGESKEFYSRYGDIIGAIQNLSCDCYPEEAFN
;
A
#
# COMPACT_ATOMS: atom_id res chain seq x y z
N MET A 1 47.30 68.07 -41.71
CA MET A 1 46.54 67.58 -40.49
C MET A 1 46.78 66.11 -40.45
N THR A 2 47.74 65.67 -39.62
CA THR A 2 48.34 64.35 -39.67
C THR A 2 47.61 63.46 -38.55
N ILE A 3 47.00 62.35 -38.95
CA ILE A 3 46.39 61.42 -38.01
C ILE A 3 47.36 60.29 -37.78
N THR A 4 47.83 60.16 -36.55
CA THR A 4 48.75 59.08 -36.14
C THR A 4 47.91 57.91 -35.62
N ILE A 5 48.05 56.71 -36.20
CA ILE A 5 47.44 55.45 -35.73
C ILE A 5 48.41 54.81 -34.75
N ASN A 6 47.96 54.59 -33.54
CA ASN A 6 48.73 53.92 -32.52
C ASN A 6 48.34 52.40 -32.51
N ARG A 7 49.33 51.56 -32.71
CA ARG A 7 49.25 50.09 -32.68
C ARG A 7 49.54 49.57 -31.29
N ASN A 8 48.93 48.41 -31.00
CA ASN A 8 49.24 47.42 -29.98
C ASN A 8 48.40 47.46 -28.70
N LYS A 9 47.38 46.63 -28.69
CA LYS A 9 47.03 45.83 -27.49
C LYS A 9 46.66 44.43 -27.94
N PHE A 10 47.56 43.50 -27.71
CA PHE A 10 47.28 42.06 -27.74
C PHE A 10 46.35 41.72 -26.57
N ILE A 11 45.19 41.13 -26.86
CA ILE A 11 44.27 40.52 -25.86
C ILE A 11 44.61 39.02 -25.91
N PRO A 12 45.06 38.41 -24.82
CA PRO A 12 45.23 36.96 -24.80
C PRO A 12 43.84 36.30 -24.77
N PHE A 13 43.57 35.48 -25.77
CA PHE A 13 42.44 34.56 -25.79
C PHE A 13 42.66 33.51 -24.69
N GLY A 14 42.00 33.68 -23.55
CA GLY A 14 41.93 32.67 -22.52
C GLY A 14 41.05 31.51 -23.01
N PHE A 15 41.65 30.36 -23.27
CA PHE A 15 40.97 29.10 -23.49
C PHE A 15 40.36 28.67 -22.14
N SER A 16 39.09 28.98 -21.93
CA SER A 16 38.31 28.37 -20.84
C SER A 16 38.04 26.91 -21.20
N LEU A 17 38.78 26.02 -20.58
CA LEU A 17 38.54 24.60 -20.62
C LEU A 17 37.24 24.31 -19.83
N PHE A 18 36.12 24.24 -20.51
CA PHE A 18 34.92 23.72 -19.93
C PHE A 18 35.10 22.22 -19.68
N LEU A 19 35.41 21.84 -18.44
CA LEU A 19 35.32 20.47 -17.98
C LEU A 19 33.82 20.09 -18.01
N PHE A 20 33.36 19.43 -19.05
CA PHE A 20 32.11 18.72 -19.01
C PHE A 20 32.29 17.52 -18.07
N LEU A 21 31.91 17.69 -16.81
CA LEU A 21 31.57 16.57 -15.94
C LEU A 21 30.38 15.86 -16.60
N ALA A 22 30.68 14.76 -17.30
CA ALA A 22 29.67 13.83 -17.72
C ALA A 22 29.07 13.22 -16.43
N ILE A 23 27.99 13.79 -15.96
CA ILE A 23 27.13 13.11 -14.96
C ILE A 23 26.62 11.90 -15.71
N ASN A 24 27.19 10.73 -15.43
CA ASN A 24 26.60 9.46 -15.81
C ASN A 24 25.32 9.31 -15.02
N ILE A 25 24.21 9.83 -15.54
CA ILE A 25 22.88 9.48 -15.07
C ILE A 25 22.71 8.02 -15.48
N SER A 26 23.03 7.11 -14.59
CA SER A 26 22.67 5.71 -14.77
C SER A 26 21.16 5.66 -14.94
N ALA A 27 20.70 5.07 -16.03
CA ALA A 27 19.27 4.86 -16.22
C ALA A 27 18.71 4.07 -15.03
N GLU A 28 17.58 4.52 -14.52
CA GLU A 28 16.90 3.83 -13.41
C GLU A 28 16.63 2.37 -13.78
N TYR A 29 17.02 1.47 -12.91
CA TYR A 29 16.76 0.05 -13.12
C TYR A 29 15.35 -0.33 -12.67
N PHE A 30 14.61 -1.00 -13.54
CA PHE A 30 13.31 -1.60 -13.26
C PHE A 30 13.37 -3.12 -13.42
N PRO A 31 12.89 -3.91 -12.47
CA PRO A 31 12.91 -5.36 -12.56
C PRO A 31 12.05 -5.85 -13.72
N LYS A 32 12.62 -6.70 -14.58
CA LYS A 32 11.92 -7.28 -15.72
C LYS A 32 11.28 -8.61 -15.34
N SER A 33 9.95 -8.59 -15.11
CA SER A 33 9.19 -9.79 -14.74
C SER A 33 9.78 -10.47 -13.49
N GLU A 34 10.24 -11.70 -13.57
CA GLU A 34 10.82 -12.47 -12.45
C GLU A 34 12.34 -12.26 -12.31
N ASN A 35 12.97 -11.59 -13.27
CA ASN A 35 14.42 -11.37 -13.30
C ASN A 35 14.77 -10.10 -12.53
N TRP A 36 15.10 -10.28 -11.26
CA TRP A 36 15.57 -9.22 -10.40
C TRP A 36 17.10 -9.18 -10.37
N GLU A 37 17.67 -7.98 -10.48
CA GLU A 37 19.07 -7.79 -10.13
C GLU A 37 19.22 -7.83 -8.61
N ILE A 38 20.25 -8.58 -8.19
CA ILE A 38 20.66 -8.65 -6.78
C ILE A 38 21.97 -7.87 -6.69
N SER A 39 22.09 -7.03 -5.69
CA SER A 39 23.28 -6.24 -5.40
C SER A 39 23.73 -6.45 -3.96
N SER A 40 25.01 -6.29 -3.68
CA SER A 40 25.40 -6.14 -2.28
C SER A 40 24.84 -4.83 -1.73
N PRO A 41 24.48 -4.77 -0.43
CA PRO A 41 24.07 -3.52 0.19
C PRO A 41 25.10 -2.41 0.01
N GLU A 42 26.39 -2.73 0.15
CA GLU A 42 27.51 -1.79 0.06
C GLU A 42 27.62 -1.15 -1.33
N ASP A 43 27.35 -1.90 -2.41
CA ASP A 43 27.33 -1.37 -3.78
C ASP A 43 26.17 -0.37 -3.99
N GLN A 44 25.18 -0.39 -3.11
CA GLN A 44 24.05 0.54 -3.09
C GLN A 44 24.18 1.61 -1.99
N GLY A 45 25.35 1.69 -1.35
CA GLY A 45 25.63 2.66 -0.28
C GLY A 45 24.89 2.37 1.03
N VAL A 46 24.52 1.13 1.28
CA VAL A 46 23.82 0.68 2.48
C VAL A 46 24.69 -0.32 3.26
N SER A 47 24.65 -0.28 4.59
CA SER A 47 25.36 -1.25 5.42
C SER A 47 24.63 -2.60 5.42
N SER A 48 25.37 -3.70 5.15
CA SER A 48 24.84 -5.06 5.31
C SER A 48 24.36 -5.33 6.73
N ALA A 49 24.98 -4.72 7.75
CA ALA A 49 24.56 -4.85 9.13
C ALA A 49 23.15 -4.28 9.34
N ASN A 50 22.85 -3.11 8.76
CA ASN A 50 21.53 -2.48 8.85
C ASN A 50 20.48 -3.28 8.10
N VAL A 51 20.79 -3.82 6.92
CA VAL A 51 19.87 -4.72 6.17
C VAL A 51 19.55 -5.97 6.98
N ASN A 52 20.58 -6.61 7.55
CA ASN A 52 20.38 -7.80 8.39
C ASN A 52 19.56 -7.49 9.65
N LYS A 53 19.81 -6.35 10.31
CA LYS A 53 19.04 -5.92 11.48
C LYS A 53 17.57 -5.73 11.14
N LEU A 54 17.24 -5.07 10.01
CA LEU A 54 15.86 -4.91 9.54
C LEU A 54 15.18 -6.25 9.28
N ILE A 55 15.90 -7.17 8.60
CA ILE A 55 15.38 -8.52 8.33
C ILE A 55 15.13 -9.27 9.65
N ASP A 56 16.06 -9.23 10.58
CA ASP A 56 15.92 -9.93 11.86
C ASP A 56 14.78 -9.35 12.70
N LEU A 57 14.63 -8.02 12.75
CA LEU A 57 13.48 -7.36 13.38
C LEU A 57 12.14 -7.82 12.76
N SER A 58 12.11 -7.96 11.46
CA SER A 58 10.91 -8.41 10.74
C SER A 58 10.55 -9.87 11.02
N PHE A 59 11.53 -10.69 11.43
CA PHE A 59 11.37 -12.11 11.78
C PHE A 59 11.35 -12.39 13.29
N LEU A 60 11.24 -11.37 14.13
CA LEU A 60 11.17 -11.57 15.60
C LEU A 60 9.95 -12.39 16.03
N ASP A 61 8.84 -12.31 15.29
CA ASP A 61 7.70 -13.20 15.46
C ASP A 61 7.72 -14.30 14.40
N ASN A 62 7.09 -15.43 14.69
CA ASN A 62 7.04 -16.57 13.80
C ASN A 62 6.06 -16.40 12.63
N SER A 63 5.40 -15.25 12.54
CA SER A 63 4.38 -15.00 11.51
C SER A 63 4.98 -14.66 10.16
N THR A 64 6.17 -14.06 10.10
CA THR A 64 6.77 -13.62 8.85
C THR A 64 7.09 -14.79 7.93
N SER A 65 6.63 -14.71 6.68
CA SER A 65 6.95 -15.68 5.62
C SER A 65 8.02 -15.18 4.68
N ALA A 66 8.05 -13.87 4.41
CA ALA A 66 9.01 -13.26 3.48
C ALA A 66 9.29 -11.81 3.85
N VAL A 67 10.55 -11.41 3.68
CA VAL A 67 10.98 -10.00 3.68
C VAL A 67 11.85 -9.78 2.46
N VAL A 68 11.61 -8.68 1.75
CA VAL A 68 12.42 -8.23 0.60
C VAL A 68 12.79 -6.78 0.81
N VAL A 69 14.08 -6.46 0.71
CA VAL A 69 14.64 -5.11 0.84
C VAL A 69 15.24 -4.69 -0.49
N ILE A 70 14.80 -3.55 -0.98
CA ILE A 70 15.19 -3.02 -2.31
C ILE A 70 15.77 -1.63 -2.14
N LYS A 71 16.83 -1.37 -2.86
CA LYS A 71 17.46 -0.06 -3.04
C LYS A 71 17.77 0.16 -4.50
N ASN A 72 17.39 1.31 -5.04
CA ASN A 72 17.59 1.67 -6.45
C ASN A 72 17.04 0.61 -7.42
N GLY A 73 15.90 -0.01 -7.06
CA GLY A 73 15.23 -1.07 -7.82
C GLY A 73 15.88 -2.46 -7.71
N LYS A 74 17.02 -2.62 -7.04
CA LYS A 74 17.74 -3.89 -6.88
C LYS A 74 17.50 -4.49 -5.52
N ILE A 75 17.42 -5.82 -5.45
CA ILE A 75 17.32 -6.52 -4.18
C ILE A 75 18.69 -6.46 -3.48
N ILE A 76 18.71 -5.87 -2.27
CA ILE A 76 19.88 -5.78 -1.40
C ILE A 76 19.81 -6.72 -0.21
N GLY A 77 18.66 -7.34 0.02
CA GLY A 77 18.45 -8.36 1.04
C GLY A 77 17.08 -9.00 0.92
N GLU A 78 17.02 -10.29 1.16
CA GLU A 78 15.75 -11.01 1.24
C GLU A 78 15.88 -12.25 2.12
N LYS A 79 14.80 -12.58 2.81
CA LYS A 79 14.74 -13.78 3.66
C LYS A 79 13.34 -14.38 3.59
N TYR A 80 13.30 -15.69 3.59
CA TYR A 80 12.07 -16.48 3.55
C TYR A 80 12.06 -17.45 4.72
N ALA A 81 10.89 -17.66 5.33
CA ALA A 81 10.72 -18.69 6.34
C ALA A 81 10.84 -20.11 5.75
N ASP A 82 11.04 -21.10 6.61
CA ASP A 82 11.09 -22.49 6.19
C ASP A 82 9.81 -22.88 5.44
N GLY A 83 10.01 -23.50 4.27
CA GLY A 83 8.92 -23.89 3.37
C GLY A 83 8.41 -22.78 2.45
N TYR A 84 8.95 -21.57 2.55
CA TYR A 84 8.64 -20.43 1.67
C TYR A 84 9.83 -20.07 0.78
N ASN A 85 9.56 -19.41 -0.33
CA ASN A 85 10.57 -18.96 -1.29
C ASN A 85 10.10 -17.72 -2.06
N LYS A 86 10.92 -17.23 -2.99
CA LYS A 86 10.64 -16.01 -3.78
C LYS A 86 9.35 -16.04 -4.59
N SER A 87 8.78 -17.22 -4.86
CA SER A 87 7.53 -17.40 -5.61
C SER A 87 6.35 -17.75 -4.70
N SER A 88 6.57 -17.84 -3.38
CA SER A 88 5.48 -18.10 -2.45
C SER A 88 4.55 -16.90 -2.37
N HIS A 89 3.28 -17.14 -2.57
CA HIS A 89 2.27 -16.10 -2.43
C HIS A 89 1.97 -15.83 -0.95
N GLY A 90 1.65 -14.60 -0.67
CA GLY A 90 1.01 -14.17 0.58
C GLY A 90 -0.18 -13.28 0.27
N THR A 91 -1.14 -13.25 1.18
CA THR A 91 -2.35 -12.45 1.03
C THR A 91 -2.09 -11.00 1.43
N SER A 92 -2.45 -10.05 0.57
CA SER A 92 -2.28 -8.62 0.84
C SER A 92 -3.11 -8.11 2.01
N TRP A 93 -4.24 -8.75 2.30
CA TRP A 93 -5.27 -8.12 3.10
C TRP A 93 -5.53 -6.68 2.61
N SER A 94 -5.58 -5.74 3.52
CA SER A 94 -5.92 -4.35 3.19
C SER A 94 -4.87 -3.60 2.36
N MET A 95 -3.67 -4.14 2.12
CA MET A 95 -2.76 -3.52 1.14
C MET A 95 -3.43 -3.40 -0.25
N ALA A 96 -4.39 -4.25 -0.58
CA ALA A 96 -5.15 -4.18 -1.82
C ALA A 96 -5.84 -2.83 -2.03
N LYS A 97 -6.26 -2.15 -0.97
CA LYS A 97 -6.91 -0.84 -1.05
C LYS A 97 -6.08 0.18 -1.82
N SER A 98 -4.77 0.19 -1.60
CA SER A 98 -3.86 1.11 -2.29
C SER A 98 -3.79 0.83 -3.80
N TYR A 99 -3.93 -0.42 -4.22
CA TYR A 99 -3.97 -0.78 -5.64
C TYR A 99 -5.24 -0.28 -6.32
N TYR A 100 -6.38 -0.41 -5.66
CA TYR A 100 -7.66 0.08 -6.21
C TYR A 100 -7.76 1.61 -6.12
N ALA A 101 -7.15 2.25 -5.12
CA ALA A 101 -6.97 3.70 -5.09
C ALA A 101 -6.10 4.20 -6.26
N ALA A 102 -5.02 3.48 -6.60
CA ALA A 102 -4.21 3.80 -7.77
C ALA A 102 -5.02 3.71 -9.08
N LEU A 103 -6.00 2.80 -9.19
CA LEU A 103 -6.89 2.76 -10.36
C LEU A 103 -7.77 4.01 -10.46
N ILE A 104 -8.20 4.59 -9.33
CA ILE A 104 -8.91 5.88 -9.33
C ILE A 104 -7.98 6.97 -9.88
N GLY A 105 -6.72 7.03 -9.42
CA GLY A 105 -5.74 7.97 -9.95
C GLY A 105 -5.50 7.82 -11.45
N ILE A 106 -5.34 6.58 -11.93
CA ILE A 106 -5.20 6.30 -13.37
C ILE A 106 -6.45 6.69 -14.15
N SER A 107 -7.65 6.52 -13.57
CA SER A 107 -8.91 6.94 -14.21
C SER A 107 -9.05 8.46 -14.24
N LEU A 108 -8.53 9.16 -13.24
CA LEU A 108 -8.40 10.61 -13.22
C LEU A 108 -7.46 11.08 -14.35
N ASP A 109 -6.26 10.48 -14.48
CA ASP A 109 -5.27 10.79 -15.52
C ASP A 109 -5.84 10.57 -16.94
N LYS A 110 -6.76 9.62 -17.08
CA LYS A 110 -7.44 9.32 -18.37
C LYS A 110 -8.68 10.16 -18.62
N GLY A 111 -9.08 11.03 -17.69
CA GLY A 111 -10.30 11.83 -17.79
C GLY A 111 -11.59 11.02 -17.69
N GLU A 112 -11.54 9.80 -17.19
CA GLU A 112 -12.71 8.95 -16.90
C GLU A 112 -13.40 9.39 -15.61
N ILE A 113 -12.63 9.95 -14.67
CA ILE A 113 -13.04 10.67 -13.46
C ILE A 113 -12.50 12.08 -13.61
N GLN A 114 -13.30 13.10 -13.29
CA GLN A 114 -12.89 14.49 -13.55
C GLN A 114 -12.13 15.10 -12.37
N SER A 115 -12.47 14.69 -11.13
CA SER A 115 -11.85 15.19 -9.90
C SER A 115 -12.07 14.21 -8.76
N LEU A 116 -11.14 14.15 -7.80
CA LEU A 116 -11.36 13.44 -6.55
C LEU A 116 -12.45 14.11 -5.69
N ASP A 117 -12.70 15.40 -5.91
CA ASP A 117 -13.71 16.17 -5.18
C ASP A 117 -15.10 16.09 -5.82
N GLU A 118 -15.28 15.25 -6.86
CA GLU A 118 -16.60 14.91 -7.37
C GLU A 118 -17.42 14.12 -6.37
N ASN A 119 -18.71 14.40 -6.34
CA ASN A 119 -19.64 13.60 -5.56
C ASN A 119 -19.76 12.18 -6.13
N VAL A 120 -19.68 11.19 -5.26
CA VAL A 120 -19.83 9.77 -5.64
C VAL A 120 -21.20 9.50 -6.29
N ALA A 121 -22.20 10.32 -6.01
CA ALA A 121 -23.54 10.23 -6.63
C ALA A 121 -23.52 10.42 -8.16
N ASN A 122 -22.48 11.04 -8.72
CA ASN A 122 -22.30 11.14 -10.17
C ASN A 122 -22.10 9.76 -10.84
N TYR A 123 -21.64 8.79 -10.06
CA TYR A 123 -21.40 7.40 -10.49
C TYR A 123 -22.35 6.41 -9.83
N LEU A 124 -22.75 6.68 -8.59
CA LEU A 124 -23.57 5.80 -7.76
C LEU A 124 -24.99 6.36 -7.62
N GLU A 125 -25.83 6.18 -8.64
CA GLU A 125 -27.20 6.73 -8.69
C GLU A 125 -28.07 6.34 -7.47
N TYR A 126 -27.72 5.25 -6.78
CA TYR A 126 -28.40 4.83 -5.55
C TYR A 126 -28.00 5.67 -4.33
N PHE A 127 -26.98 6.54 -4.42
CA PHE A 127 -26.65 7.53 -3.41
C PHE A 127 -27.42 8.83 -3.68
N ASN A 128 -28.74 8.76 -3.59
CA ASN A 128 -29.68 9.86 -3.81
C ASN A 128 -30.26 10.47 -2.51
N ASP A 129 -29.66 10.13 -1.38
CA ASP A 129 -29.95 10.64 -0.04
C ASP A 129 -28.76 11.48 0.49
N GLU A 130 -28.55 11.53 1.80
CA GLU A 130 -27.44 12.25 2.44
C GLU A 130 -26.07 11.81 1.93
N ARG A 131 -25.93 10.58 1.45
CA ARG A 131 -24.70 10.02 0.84
C ARG A 131 -24.32 10.71 -0.45
N SER A 132 -25.22 11.44 -1.08
CA SER A 132 -24.96 12.18 -2.31
C SER A 132 -23.92 13.29 -2.18
N LYS A 133 -23.61 13.68 -0.93
CA LYS A 133 -22.59 14.70 -0.61
C LYS A 133 -21.18 14.13 -0.49
N ILE A 134 -21.06 12.81 -0.35
CA ILE A 134 -19.77 12.14 -0.20
C ILE A 134 -18.99 12.32 -1.51
N THR A 135 -17.72 12.69 -1.41
CA THR A 135 -16.80 12.78 -2.54
C THR A 135 -15.98 11.49 -2.73
N ILE A 136 -15.36 11.32 -3.89
CA ILE A 136 -14.41 10.22 -4.12
C ILE A 136 -13.23 10.34 -3.13
N ARG A 137 -12.79 11.57 -2.85
CA ARG A 137 -11.76 11.86 -1.85
C ARG A 137 -12.15 11.37 -0.46
N ASP A 138 -13.37 11.61 -0.02
CA ASP A 138 -13.85 11.16 1.29
C ASP A 138 -13.79 9.63 1.43
N LEU A 139 -14.08 8.89 0.35
CA LEU A 139 -13.91 7.44 0.35
C LEU A 139 -12.44 7.05 0.47
N LEU A 140 -11.55 7.69 -0.33
CA LEU A 140 -10.12 7.39 -0.36
C LEU A 140 -9.40 7.78 0.93
N ASP A 141 -9.81 8.86 1.57
CA ASP A 141 -9.24 9.35 2.83
C ASP A 141 -9.91 8.76 4.08
N MET A 142 -10.83 7.80 3.90
CA MET A 142 -11.55 7.17 5.02
C MET A 142 -12.32 8.17 5.87
N SER A 143 -12.94 9.17 5.25
CA SER A 143 -13.72 10.24 5.91
C SER A 143 -15.15 10.36 5.41
N SER A 144 -15.69 9.32 4.80
CA SER A 144 -17.03 9.34 4.18
C SER A 144 -18.19 9.52 5.15
N GLY A 145 -17.99 9.23 6.43
CA GLY A 145 -19.06 9.22 7.44
C GLY A 145 -20.07 8.08 7.29
N LEU A 146 -19.81 7.09 6.43
CA LEU A 146 -20.66 5.89 6.31
C LEU A 146 -20.63 5.08 7.60
N ASP A 147 -21.80 4.63 8.04
CA ASP A 147 -22.01 3.86 9.28
C ASP A 147 -21.51 2.42 9.13
N PHE A 148 -20.21 2.26 9.14
CA PHE A 148 -19.54 0.96 9.09
C PHE A 148 -18.20 1.04 9.83
N PRO A 149 -18.21 1.02 11.16
CA PRO A 149 -16.99 1.08 11.96
C PRO A 149 -16.13 -0.16 11.77
N SER A 150 -14.81 -0.03 11.97
CA SER A 150 -13.83 -1.07 11.66
C SER A 150 -14.08 -2.40 12.41
N HIS A 151 -14.60 -2.34 13.63
CA HIS A 151 -14.94 -3.55 14.42
C HIS A 151 -16.12 -4.36 13.84
N GLU A 152 -16.86 -3.80 12.87
CA GLU A 152 -17.97 -4.47 12.18
C GLU A 152 -17.56 -5.06 10.81
N HIS A 153 -16.28 -5.03 10.45
CA HIS A 153 -15.81 -5.49 9.15
C HIS A 153 -16.30 -6.89 8.76
N GLU A 154 -16.51 -7.78 9.74
CA GLU A 154 -17.05 -9.11 9.54
C GLU A 154 -18.46 -9.10 8.94
N LYS A 155 -19.27 -8.08 9.24
CA LYS A 155 -20.65 -8.00 8.73
C LYS A 155 -20.69 -7.99 7.20
N MET A 156 -19.78 -7.25 6.53
CA MET A 156 -19.68 -7.27 5.08
C MET A 156 -18.95 -8.53 4.59
N PHE A 157 -17.86 -8.90 5.27
CA PHE A 157 -17.01 -10.00 4.87
C PHE A 157 -17.76 -11.33 4.78
N PHE A 158 -18.76 -11.57 5.61
CA PHE A 158 -19.59 -12.78 5.59
C PHE A 158 -20.87 -12.67 4.75
N GLN A 159 -21.10 -11.57 4.03
CA GLN A 159 -22.18 -11.50 3.04
C GLN A 159 -21.83 -12.36 1.80
N SER A 160 -22.85 -12.80 1.06
CA SER A 160 -22.66 -13.43 -0.23
C SER A 160 -22.36 -12.43 -1.34
N ASP A 161 -22.83 -11.19 -1.18
CA ASP A 161 -22.70 -10.07 -2.11
C ASP A 161 -22.24 -8.84 -1.34
N HIS A 162 -20.93 -8.63 -1.32
CA HIS A 162 -20.31 -7.53 -0.57
C HIS A 162 -20.67 -6.17 -1.16
N LEU A 163 -20.76 -6.08 -2.49
CA LEU A 163 -21.13 -4.84 -3.15
C LEU A 163 -22.57 -4.46 -2.84
N LYS A 164 -23.49 -5.42 -2.90
CA LYS A 164 -24.88 -5.18 -2.52
C LYS A 164 -24.99 -4.71 -1.08
N TYR A 165 -24.25 -5.31 -0.16
CA TYR A 165 -24.20 -4.88 1.22
C TYR A 165 -23.67 -3.44 1.35
N ALA A 166 -22.55 -3.14 0.73
CA ALA A 166 -21.95 -1.80 0.74
C ALA A 166 -22.92 -0.71 0.25
N LYS A 167 -23.75 -1.02 -0.74
CA LYS A 167 -24.81 -0.11 -1.25
C LYS A 167 -25.89 0.22 -0.23
N THR A 168 -26.07 -0.60 0.82
CA THR A 168 -27.12 -0.40 1.82
C THR A 168 -26.66 0.38 3.05
N VAL A 169 -25.36 0.58 3.21
CA VAL A 169 -24.81 1.28 4.38
C VAL A 169 -25.20 2.76 4.34
N GLY A 170 -25.77 3.24 5.44
CA GLY A 170 -26.20 4.63 5.61
C GLY A 170 -25.05 5.55 6.05
N VAL A 171 -25.39 6.81 6.33
CA VAL A 171 -24.47 7.81 6.90
C VAL A 171 -24.74 7.95 8.39
N GLU A 172 -23.67 7.97 9.20
CA GLU A 172 -23.73 8.31 10.62
C GLU A 172 -23.24 9.73 10.88
N LYS A 173 -22.26 10.19 10.07
CA LYS A 173 -21.56 11.48 10.23
C LYS A 173 -21.48 12.23 8.91
N GLU A 174 -21.29 13.52 8.97
CA GLU A 174 -21.00 14.34 7.80
C GLU A 174 -19.64 13.94 7.21
N ALA A 175 -19.56 13.83 5.88
CA ALA A 175 -18.33 13.52 5.16
C ALA A 175 -17.25 14.59 5.37
N GLY A 176 -16.00 14.19 5.38
CA GLY A 176 -14.85 15.07 5.54
C GLY A 176 -14.52 15.50 6.99
N LEU A 177 -15.35 15.13 7.97
CA LEU A 177 -15.15 15.60 9.34
C LEU A 177 -14.21 14.75 10.20
N LYS A 178 -14.15 13.43 9.92
CA LYS A 178 -13.42 12.50 10.79
C LYS A 178 -12.89 11.33 9.98
N PHE A 179 -11.65 10.96 10.27
CA PHE A 179 -11.11 9.68 9.82
C PHE A 179 -11.83 8.53 10.53
N GLU A 180 -12.29 7.54 9.74
CA GLU A 180 -12.82 6.29 10.26
C GLU A 180 -12.55 5.18 9.25
N TYR A 181 -11.63 4.27 9.58
CA TYR A 181 -11.22 3.20 8.68
C TYR A 181 -12.40 2.30 8.34
N ASN A 182 -12.72 2.19 7.04
CA ASN A 182 -13.99 1.65 6.58
C ASN A 182 -13.82 0.83 5.28
N ASN A 183 -14.11 -0.46 5.35
CA ASN A 183 -14.01 -1.35 4.20
C ASN A 183 -15.06 -1.08 3.11
N VAL A 184 -16.22 -0.51 3.49
CA VAL A 184 -17.29 -0.15 2.54
C VAL A 184 -16.80 0.94 1.59
N ASN A 185 -16.05 1.92 2.09
CA ASN A 185 -15.44 2.96 1.25
C ASN A 185 -14.69 2.35 0.07
N SER A 186 -13.81 1.39 0.38
CA SER A 186 -12.99 0.75 -0.65
C SER A 186 -13.82 -0.17 -1.55
N MET A 187 -14.86 -0.84 -1.02
CA MET A 187 -15.73 -1.70 -1.85
C MET A 187 -16.50 -0.89 -2.88
N LEU A 188 -16.94 0.32 -2.54
CA LEU A 188 -17.63 1.24 -3.45
C LEU A 188 -16.75 1.76 -4.59
N LEU A 189 -15.42 1.85 -4.40
CA LEU A 189 -14.50 2.24 -5.47
C LEU A 189 -14.59 1.30 -6.68
N GLY A 190 -14.87 0.02 -6.46
CA GLY A 190 -15.05 -0.94 -7.53
C GLY A 190 -16.26 -0.62 -8.43
N ASP A 191 -17.34 -0.14 -7.83
CA ASP A 191 -18.54 0.27 -8.58
C ASP A 191 -18.31 1.62 -9.29
N ILE A 192 -17.68 2.59 -8.61
CA ILE A 192 -17.29 3.87 -9.23
C ILE A 192 -16.43 3.62 -10.47
N LEU A 193 -15.41 2.78 -10.39
CA LEU A 193 -14.58 2.41 -11.53
C LEU A 193 -15.38 1.77 -12.66
N PHE A 194 -16.33 0.91 -12.31
CA PHE A 194 -17.20 0.29 -13.32
C PHE A 194 -18.09 1.33 -14.03
N GLN A 195 -18.70 2.23 -13.29
CA GLN A 195 -19.56 3.28 -13.87
C GLN A 195 -18.75 4.27 -14.71
N ALA A 196 -17.54 4.63 -14.26
CA ALA A 196 -16.67 5.55 -14.99
C ALA A 196 -16.08 4.95 -16.30
N THR A 197 -15.80 3.63 -16.30
CA THR A 197 -15.00 3.02 -17.38
C THR A 197 -15.72 1.94 -18.18
N GLY A 198 -16.83 1.41 -17.68
CA GLY A 198 -17.51 0.23 -18.22
C GLY A 198 -16.78 -1.09 -17.98
N LYS A 199 -15.65 -1.08 -17.25
CA LYS A 199 -14.84 -2.28 -16.96
C LYS A 199 -14.85 -2.60 -15.48
N LYS A 200 -14.88 -3.89 -15.14
CA LYS A 200 -14.76 -4.36 -13.75
C LYS A 200 -13.39 -4.04 -13.17
N ALA A 201 -13.31 -3.80 -11.87
CA ALA A 201 -12.09 -3.40 -11.19
C ALA A 201 -10.95 -4.46 -11.25
N ASP A 202 -11.27 -5.76 -11.33
CA ASP A 202 -10.30 -6.82 -11.53
C ASP A 202 -9.66 -6.76 -12.93
N VAL A 203 -10.45 -6.44 -13.96
CA VAL A 203 -9.94 -6.24 -15.33
C VAL A 203 -9.04 -5.01 -15.39
N LEU A 204 -9.47 -3.90 -14.76
CA LEU A 204 -8.67 -2.67 -14.71
C LEU A 204 -7.37 -2.88 -13.95
N LEU A 205 -7.40 -3.58 -12.81
CA LEU A 205 -6.20 -3.89 -12.04
C LEU A 205 -5.18 -4.66 -12.88
N LYS A 206 -5.65 -5.69 -13.58
CA LYS A 206 -4.82 -6.47 -14.48
C LYS A 206 -4.20 -5.60 -15.58
N GLU A 207 -5.04 -4.90 -16.35
CA GLU A 207 -4.61 -4.15 -17.55
C GLU A 207 -3.73 -2.93 -17.23
N ARG A 208 -4.03 -2.23 -16.11
CA ARG A 208 -3.45 -0.91 -15.84
C ARG A 208 -2.30 -0.94 -14.84
N ILE A 209 -2.19 -1.99 -14.02
CA ILE A 209 -1.15 -2.10 -12.99
C ILE A 209 -0.36 -3.40 -13.15
N LEU A 210 -1.02 -4.57 -13.05
CA LEU A 210 -0.27 -5.82 -12.93
C LEU A 210 0.51 -6.17 -14.20
N GLU A 211 -0.12 -6.09 -15.37
CA GLU A 211 0.55 -6.36 -16.66
C GLU A 211 1.68 -5.38 -16.96
N PRO A 212 1.50 -4.05 -16.83
CA PRO A 212 2.59 -3.09 -16.99
C PRO A 212 3.79 -3.35 -16.07
N LEU A 213 3.55 -3.75 -14.83
CA LEU A 213 4.60 -4.11 -13.87
C LEU A 213 5.19 -5.51 -14.10
N GLY A 214 4.69 -6.24 -15.11
CA GLY A 214 5.13 -7.60 -15.40
C GLY A 214 4.74 -8.63 -14.34
N ILE A 215 3.68 -8.38 -13.57
CA ILE A 215 3.13 -9.27 -12.56
C ILE A 215 2.15 -10.22 -13.26
N LYS A 216 2.48 -11.51 -13.30
CA LYS A 216 1.69 -12.50 -14.03
C LYS A 216 1.06 -13.57 -13.14
N ASP A 217 1.71 -13.85 -12.01
CA ASP A 217 1.27 -14.87 -11.05
C ASP A 217 0.66 -14.18 -9.84
N TYR A 218 -0.66 -14.08 -9.84
CA TYR A 218 -1.45 -13.48 -8.77
C TYR A 218 -2.83 -14.11 -8.71
N LYS A 219 -3.52 -13.93 -7.57
CA LYS A 219 -4.92 -14.30 -7.40
C LYS A 219 -5.68 -13.15 -6.77
N LEU A 220 -6.94 -12.99 -7.15
CA LEU A 220 -7.83 -11.97 -6.60
C LEU A 220 -8.97 -12.67 -5.86
N TRP A 221 -9.24 -12.22 -4.65
CA TRP A 221 -10.38 -12.72 -3.91
C TRP A 221 -11.66 -12.07 -4.42
N LYS A 222 -12.71 -12.89 -4.51
CA LYS A 222 -14.04 -12.47 -4.95
C LYS A 222 -15.08 -12.98 -3.96
N ASP A 223 -16.17 -12.21 -3.83
CA ASP A 223 -17.35 -12.70 -3.12
C ASP A 223 -18.07 -13.79 -3.93
N GLU A 224 -19.15 -14.35 -3.38
CA GLU A 224 -19.88 -15.45 -4.02
C GLU A 224 -20.62 -15.00 -5.29
N MET A 225 -20.85 -13.70 -5.46
CA MET A 225 -21.46 -13.12 -6.67
C MET A 225 -20.42 -12.77 -7.73
N GLY A 226 -19.12 -13.00 -7.45
CA GLY A 226 -18.01 -12.75 -8.37
C GLY A 226 -17.55 -11.29 -8.40
N ASN A 227 -17.97 -10.46 -7.43
CA ASN A 227 -17.39 -9.14 -7.26
C ASN A 227 -15.99 -9.25 -6.68
N VAL A 228 -15.00 -8.61 -7.29
CA VAL A 228 -13.67 -8.53 -6.70
C VAL A 228 -13.73 -7.70 -5.41
N MET A 229 -13.03 -8.18 -4.38
CA MET A 229 -13.01 -7.51 -3.08
C MET A 229 -12.01 -6.37 -3.12
N THR A 230 -12.45 -5.17 -3.54
CA THR A 230 -11.57 -4.00 -3.69
C THR A 230 -11.01 -3.46 -2.38
N TYR A 231 -11.54 -3.91 -1.26
CA TYR A 231 -11.03 -3.59 0.08
C TYR A 231 -10.01 -4.60 0.61
N CYS A 232 -9.85 -5.73 -0.05
CA CYS A 232 -9.03 -6.86 0.37
C CYS A 232 -8.55 -7.66 -0.85
N CYS A 233 -7.59 -8.22 -0.74
CA CYS A 233 -6.97 -9.51 -0.95
C CYS A 233 -6.60 -9.73 -2.41
N VAL A 234 -5.41 -9.31 -2.71
CA VAL A 234 -4.59 -9.78 -3.83
C VAL A 234 -3.56 -10.73 -3.25
N ASP A 235 -3.36 -11.89 -3.85
CA ASP A 235 -2.31 -12.83 -3.45
C ASP A 235 -1.22 -12.83 -4.51
N MET A 236 0.00 -12.51 -4.11
CA MET A 236 1.18 -12.57 -4.98
C MET A 236 2.46 -12.66 -4.15
N SER A 237 3.59 -12.76 -4.81
CA SER A 237 4.90 -12.87 -4.14
C SER A 237 5.32 -11.56 -3.47
N ALA A 238 6.18 -11.63 -2.44
CA ALA A 238 6.75 -10.45 -1.80
C ALA A 238 7.50 -9.55 -2.80
N ARG A 239 8.19 -10.18 -3.78
CA ARG A 239 8.87 -9.45 -4.85
C ARG A 239 7.89 -8.70 -5.75
N ASP A 240 6.71 -9.25 -6.02
CA ASP A 240 5.70 -8.59 -6.86
C ASP A 240 5.01 -7.44 -6.14
N TYR A 241 4.75 -7.57 -4.84
CA TYR A 241 4.31 -6.43 -4.02
C TYR A 241 5.31 -5.28 -4.05
N SER A 242 6.61 -5.59 -4.02
CA SER A 242 7.67 -4.57 -4.06
C SER A 242 7.66 -3.75 -5.35
N LYS A 243 7.22 -4.32 -6.49
CA LYS A 243 7.10 -3.58 -7.76
C LYS A 243 6.13 -2.41 -7.66
N PHE A 244 5.04 -2.59 -6.93
CA PHE A 244 4.09 -1.50 -6.67
C PHE A 244 4.71 -0.40 -5.80
N GLY A 245 5.53 -0.78 -4.81
CA GLY A 245 6.32 0.17 -4.03
C GLY A 245 7.29 0.97 -4.91
N ILE A 246 8.01 0.31 -5.83
CA ILE A 246 8.92 0.97 -6.79
C ILE A 246 8.15 1.95 -7.68
N LEU A 247 6.97 1.57 -8.18
CA LEU A 247 6.13 2.45 -9.00
C LEU A 247 5.85 3.77 -8.29
N PHE A 248 5.44 3.71 -7.02
CA PHE A 248 5.14 4.90 -6.23
C PHE A 248 6.39 5.66 -5.80
N SER A 249 7.49 4.98 -5.45
CA SER A 249 8.78 5.62 -5.17
C SER A 249 9.24 6.48 -6.34
N ARG A 250 8.96 6.06 -7.57
CA ARG A 250 9.39 6.71 -8.81
C ARG A 250 8.30 7.53 -9.48
N ASN A 251 7.49 8.20 -8.69
CA ASN A 251 6.46 9.14 -9.19
C ASN A 251 5.52 8.51 -10.23
N GLY A 252 5.20 7.24 -10.09
CA GLY A 252 4.30 6.53 -11.00
C GLY A 252 4.91 6.14 -12.35
N MET A 253 6.23 6.30 -12.51
CA MET A 253 6.96 5.83 -13.68
C MET A 253 7.30 4.35 -13.59
N TRP A 254 7.19 3.65 -14.72
CA TRP A 254 7.68 2.29 -14.88
C TRP A 254 8.33 2.13 -16.24
N ASN A 255 9.65 1.88 -16.28
CA ASN A 255 10.46 2.05 -17.47
C ASN A 255 10.24 3.45 -18.07
N ASP A 256 9.94 3.54 -19.36
CA ASP A 256 9.70 4.81 -20.07
C ASP A 256 8.21 5.22 -20.07
N SER A 257 7.38 4.59 -19.23
CA SER A 257 5.92 4.81 -19.24
C SER A 257 5.44 5.43 -17.93
N GLN A 258 4.68 6.50 -18.01
CA GLN A 258 3.92 7.03 -16.89
C GLN A 258 2.66 6.18 -16.70
N ILE A 259 2.62 5.36 -15.65
CA ILE A 259 1.49 4.48 -15.32
C ILE A 259 0.43 5.26 -14.55
N ILE A 260 0.86 6.10 -13.62
CA ILE A 260 0.03 6.98 -12.80
C ILE A 260 0.75 8.32 -12.68
N SER A 261 0.01 9.44 -12.73
CA SER A 261 0.63 10.77 -12.71
C SER A 261 1.46 11.02 -11.45
N LYS A 262 2.50 11.82 -11.62
CA LYS A 262 3.31 12.30 -10.49
C LYS A 262 2.45 13.09 -9.51
N GLU A 263 1.52 13.87 -10.03
CA GLU A 263 0.58 14.71 -9.27
C GLU A 263 -0.25 13.85 -8.31
N TYR A 264 -0.81 12.72 -8.79
CA TYR A 264 -1.55 11.81 -7.94
C TYR A 264 -0.66 11.12 -6.89
N VAL A 265 0.56 10.74 -7.27
CA VAL A 265 1.53 10.15 -6.32
C VAL A 265 1.90 11.18 -5.24
N ASP A 266 2.17 12.42 -5.62
CA ASP A 266 2.51 13.47 -4.66
C ASP A 266 1.34 13.78 -3.72
N GLU A 267 0.11 13.76 -4.22
CA GLU A 267 -1.10 13.92 -3.41
C GLU A 267 -1.30 12.74 -2.46
N THR A 268 -1.08 11.52 -2.93
CA THR A 268 -1.11 10.31 -2.11
C THR A 268 -0.13 10.38 -0.95
N PHE A 269 1.04 10.96 -1.17
CA PHE A 269 2.12 11.04 -0.18
C PHE A 269 2.06 12.32 0.67
N GLN A 270 0.84 12.79 0.95
CA GLN A 270 0.57 13.84 1.94
C GLN A 270 0.11 13.22 3.27
N LEU A 271 0.26 13.97 4.34
CA LEU A 271 -0.36 13.63 5.64
C LEU A 271 -1.69 14.37 5.72
N VAL A 272 -2.78 13.73 5.31
CA VAL A 272 -4.12 14.33 5.36
C VAL A 272 -4.72 14.19 6.76
N TRP A 273 -4.65 12.99 7.31
CA TRP A 273 -5.13 12.71 8.67
C TRP A 273 -3.97 12.34 9.58
N ASP A 274 -3.77 13.07 10.66
CA ASP A 274 -2.95 12.64 11.80
C ASP A 274 -3.83 11.79 12.73
N ILE A 275 -3.55 10.49 12.73
CA ILE A 275 -4.28 9.50 13.52
C ILE A 275 -3.39 8.91 14.63
N THR A 276 -2.33 9.61 14.98
CA THR A 276 -1.41 9.21 16.03
C THR A 276 -2.10 9.26 17.38
N PRO A 277 -2.16 8.16 18.16
CA PRO A 277 -2.66 8.22 19.53
C PRO A 277 -1.84 9.20 20.37
N GLU A 278 -2.50 9.99 21.23
CA GLU A 278 -1.87 11.04 22.06
C GLU A 278 -0.68 10.52 22.92
N ARG A 279 -0.70 9.26 23.29
CA ARG A 279 0.37 8.61 24.09
C ARG A 279 1.67 8.38 23.30
N PHE A 280 1.64 8.50 21.97
CA PHE A 280 2.81 8.29 21.10
C PHE A 280 3.29 9.62 20.57
N THR A 281 4.41 10.11 21.06
CA THR A 281 4.90 11.46 20.78
C THR A 281 5.95 11.51 19.68
N ARG A 282 6.62 10.40 19.39
CA ARG A 282 7.77 10.37 18.48
C ARG A 282 7.43 9.81 17.10
N LEU A 283 6.67 8.72 17.03
CA LEU A 283 6.22 8.14 15.77
C LEU A 283 4.83 8.68 15.45
N LYS A 284 4.74 9.52 14.45
CA LYS A 284 3.48 10.01 13.89
C LYS A 284 2.93 8.99 12.91
N ARG A 285 1.63 8.81 12.92
CA ARG A 285 0.92 7.94 11.99
C ARG A 285 -0.22 8.69 11.35
N GLY A 286 -0.33 8.58 10.04
CA GLY A 286 -1.36 9.27 9.28
C GLY A 286 -1.89 8.45 8.13
N TYR A 287 -2.80 9.06 7.38
CA TYR A 287 -3.50 8.43 6.28
C TYR A 287 -3.79 9.42 5.15
N SER A 288 -3.70 8.97 3.93
CA SER A 288 -4.07 9.70 2.71
C SER A 288 -4.31 8.73 1.56
N LEU A 289 -5.38 8.91 0.79
CA LEU A 289 -5.71 8.18 -0.44
C LEU A 289 -5.41 6.67 -0.39
N HIS A 290 -5.87 6.02 0.67
CA HIS A 290 -5.64 4.59 0.94
C HIS A 290 -4.17 4.18 1.14
N TRP A 291 -3.32 5.12 1.56
CA TRP A 291 -1.97 4.88 2.03
C TRP A 291 -1.80 5.30 3.49
N TRP A 292 -0.96 4.57 4.19
CA TRP A 292 -0.51 4.93 5.53
C TRP A 292 0.76 5.77 5.44
N VAL A 293 0.86 6.74 6.32
CA VAL A 293 2.02 7.63 6.41
C VAL A 293 2.61 7.50 7.78
N SER A 294 3.92 7.33 7.87
CA SER A 294 4.66 7.36 9.13
C SER A 294 5.72 8.43 9.06
N ALA A 295 5.68 9.34 10.01
CA ALA A 295 6.71 10.34 10.20
C ALA A 295 7.36 10.10 11.56
N TYR A 296 8.67 10.03 11.57
CA TYR A 296 9.45 9.99 12.79
C TYR A 296 10.10 11.35 13.00
N GLU A 297 9.79 11.98 14.15
CA GLU A 297 10.14 13.38 14.31
C GLU A 297 9.74 14.20 13.07
N GLU A 298 9.53 15.24 12.79
CA GLU A 298 8.83 15.93 11.71
C GLU A 298 9.46 15.79 10.30
N ASP A 299 10.71 15.28 10.20
CA ASP A 299 11.50 15.38 8.97
C ASP A 299 11.54 14.12 8.11
N PHE A 300 11.09 12.98 8.61
CA PHE A 300 11.17 11.73 7.88
C PHE A 300 9.81 11.08 7.66
N LYS A 301 9.49 10.78 6.41
CA LYS A 301 8.22 10.15 6.03
C LYS A 301 8.47 8.85 5.31
N ILE A 302 7.93 7.77 5.86
CA ILE A 302 7.77 6.49 5.17
C ILE A 302 6.31 6.31 4.88
N PHE A 303 6.00 6.00 3.64
CA PHE A 303 4.66 5.64 3.20
C PHE A 303 4.56 4.13 3.13
N ASN A 304 3.38 3.59 3.41
CA ASN A 304 3.21 2.16 3.25
C ASN A 304 1.77 1.76 2.92
N THR A 305 1.68 0.69 2.15
CA THR A 305 0.48 -0.11 2.12
C THR A 305 0.46 -1.00 3.36
N SER A 306 -0.70 -1.21 3.98
CA SER A 306 -0.81 -2.00 5.21
C SER A 306 -1.96 -2.99 5.13
N GLY A 307 -1.73 -4.20 5.61
CA GLY A 307 -2.73 -5.24 5.70
C GLY A 307 -2.70 -5.97 7.05
N LYS A 308 -3.82 -6.60 7.40
CA LYS A 308 -3.98 -7.37 8.62
C LYS A 308 -2.81 -8.34 8.80
N PHE A 309 -2.41 -8.60 10.03
CA PHE A 309 -1.29 -9.47 10.42
C PHE A 309 0.10 -8.96 10.06
N GLY A 310 0.25 -7.67 9.71
CA GLY A 310 1.55 -7.07 9.42
C GLY A 310 2.05 -7.31 8.00
N GLN A 311 1.13 -7.32 7.04
CA GLN A 311 1.47 -7.21 5.63
C GLN A 311 1.84 -5.76 5.35
N PHE A 312 3.04 -5.51 4.84
CA PHE A 312 3.50 -4.16 4.55
C PHE A 312 4.30 -4.11 3.25
N THR A 313 4.13 -3.03 2.51
CA THR A 313 5.12 -2.55 1.56
C THR A 313 5.43 -1.10 1.92
N PHE A 314 6.58 -0.89 2.56
CA PHE A 314 7.10 0.43 2.93
C PHE A 314 7.84 1.06 1.76
N VAL A 315 7.71 2.37 1.63
CA VAL A 315 8.33 3.18 0.59
C VAL A 315 8.99 4.40 1.24
N ASP A 316 10.31 4.42 1.22
CA ASP A 316 11.11 5.63 1.42
C ASP A 316 11.41 6.21 0.04
N LYS A 317 10.58 7.18 -0.37
CA LYS A 317 10.64 7.77 -1.70
C LYS A 317 11.92 8.56 -1.94
N GLU A 318 12.43 9.23 -0.92
CA GLU A 318 13.61 10.08 -1.04
C GLU A 318 14.88 9.26 -1.29
N ASN A 319 14.93 8.07 -0.73
CA ASN A 319 16.09 7.20 -0.84
C ASN A 319 15.89 6.02 -1.80
N ASP A 320 14.76 5.92 -2.49
CA ASP A 320 14.38 4.79 -3.35
C ASP A 320 14.59 3.44 -2.64
N ILE A 321 14.08 3.35 -1.39
CA ILE A 321 14.10 2.13 -0.59
C ILE A 321 12.68 1.59 -0.49
N ILE A 322 12.53 0.31 -0.82
CA ILE A 322 11.28 -0.41 -0.64
C ILE A 322 11.52 -1.62 0.26
N VAL A 323 10.67 -1.80 1.25
CA VAL A 323 10.71 -2.96 2.14
C VAL A 323 9.35 -3.63 2.15
N THR A 324 9.29 -4.86 1.70
CA THR A 324 8.06 -5.66 1.71
C THR A 324 8.18 -6.77 2.76
N ARG A 325 7.23 -6.80 3.69
CA ARG A 325 7.06 -7.85 4.69
C ARG A 325 5.73 -8.55 4.45
N ILE A 326 5.76 -9.87 4.31
CA ILE A 326 4.60 -10.73 4.14
C ILE A 326 4.59 -11.78 5.23
N THR A 327 3.40 -12.10 5.76
CA THR A 327 3.23 -13.07 6.83
C THR A 327 2.59 -14.36 6.32
N LYS A 328 2.81 -15.42 7.09
CA LYS A 328 2.15 -16.69 6.90
C LYS A 328 0.65 -16.47 7.09
N TYR A 329 -0.11 -16.95 6.16
CA TYR A 329 -1.54 -17.07 6.30
C TYR A 329 -1.88 -18.54 6.07
N ASN A 330 -2.71 -19.09 6.94
CA ASN A 330 -3.01 -20.52 6.87
C ASN A 330 -3.57 -20.86 5.49
N LYS A 331 -3.06 -21.92 4.91
CA LYS A 331 -3.29 -22.42 3.55
C LYS A 331 -4.76 -22.74 3.25
N GLN A 332 -5.61 -21.78 3.40
CA GLN A 332 -6.80 -21.84 2.58
C GLN A 332 -6.26 -21.60 1.18
N ASP A 333 -6.38 -22.60 0.30
CA ASP A 333 -6.09 -22.39 -1.10
C ASP A 333 -6.74 -21.06 -1.46
N SER A 334 -5.92 -20.00 -1.47
CA SER A 334 -6.29 -18.68 -1.93
C SER A 334 -6.59 -18.84 -3.40
N GLY A 335 -7.72 -19.38 -3.68
CA GLY A 335 -8.23 -19.57 -5.01
C GLY A 335 -9.33 -18.57 -5.23
N ASP A 336 -9.68 -18.32 -6.43
CA ASP A 336 -10.60 -17.33 -6.98
C ASP A 336 -11.91 -17.06 -6.20
N THR A 337 -12.17 -17.81 -5.17
CA THR A 337 -13.32 -17.63 -4.27
C THR A 337 -12.88 -17.93 -2.85
N GLN A 338 -13.17 -16.99 -1.96
CA GLN A 338 -13.11 -17.26 -0.55
C GLN A 338 -13.93 -18.52 -0.24
N LYS A 339 -13.28 -19.52 0.33
CA LYS A 339 -13.99 -20.72 0.78
C LYS A 339 -14.75 -20.38 2.06
N TRP A 340 -16.02 -20.06 1.92
CA TRP A 340 -16.90 -19.71 3.03
C TRP A 340 -17.16 -20.86 4.00
N GLY A 341 -16.68 -22.07 3.67
CA GLY A 341 -16.78 -23.22 4.54
C GLY A 341 -18.17 -23.39 5.15
N ILE A 342 -18.20 -23.63 6.45
CA ILE A 342 -19.45 -23.81 7.22
C ILE A 342 -20.28 -22.50 7.26
N MET A 343 -19.63 -21.33 7.15
CA MET A 343 -20.34 -20.03 7.21
C MET A 343 -21.38 -19.88 6.10
N LYS A 344 -21.11 -20.43 4.92
CA LYS A 344 -22.08 -20.45 3.82
C LYS A 344 -23.40 -21.11 4.22
N TYR A 345 -23.33 -22.17 5.04
CA TYR A 345 -24.51 -22.90 5.51
C TYR A 345 -25.15 -22.26 6.73
N LEU A 346 -24.39 -21.50 7.50
CA LEU A 346 -24.93 -20.83 8.71
C LEU A 346 -25.68 -19.54 8.42
N ARG A 347 -25.50 -18.94 7.24
CA ARG A 347 -26.15 -17.67 6.87
C ARG A 347 -27.67 -17.71 6.85
N TRP A 348 -28.28 -18.90 6.75
CA TRP A 348 -29.73 -19.03 6.88
C TRP A 348 -30.26 -18.53 8.24
N ALA A 349 -29.41 -18.53 9.27
CA ALA A 349 -29.73 -18.01 10.60
C ALA A 349 -29.56 -16.49 10.72
N GLY A 350 -29.14 -15.81 9.64
CA GLY A 350 -28.72 -14.41 9.63
C GLY A 350 -27.21 -14.28 9.84
N VAL A 351 -26.59 -13.25 9.23
CA VAL A 351 -25.14 -13.08 9.23
C VAL A 351 -24.58 -12.92 10.64
N GLU A 352 -25.22 -12.13 11.50
CA GLU A 352 -24.77 -11.94 12.90
C GLU A 352 -24.80 -13.24 13.71
N ASN A 353 -25.86 -14.01 13.58
CA ASN A 353 -25.95 -15.32 14.24
C ASN A 353 -24.90 -16.30 13.67
N ALA A 354 -24.65 -16.26 12.37
CA ALA A 354 -23.62 -17.09 11.74
C ALA A 354 -22.23 -16.74 12.26
N ILE A 355 -21.91 -15.46 12.44
CA ILE A 355 -20.65 -14.99 13.03
C ILE A 355 -20.52 -15.52 14.47
N ASN A 356 -21.54 -15.35 15.29
CA ASN A 356 -21.53 -15.79 16.68
C ASN A 356 -21.37 -17.31 16.79
N ILE A 357 -22.07 -18.09 15.96
CA ILE A 357 -21.90 -19.54 15.90
C ILE A 357 -20.49 -19.90 15.46
N GLY A 358 -19.97 -19.23 14.44
CA GLY A 358 -18.58 -19.43 13.97
C GLY A 358 -17.55 -19.20 15.08
N ARG A 359 -17.68 -18.11 15.84
CA ARG A 359 -16.81 -17.81 16.99
C ARG A 359 -16.87 -18.91 18.04
N ILE A 360 -18.07 -19.35 18.42
CA ILE A 360 -18.25 -20.45 19.39
C ILE A 360 -17.60 -21.73 18.89
N LEU A 361 -17.70 -22.05 17.60
CA LEU A 361 -17.10 -23.25 17.03
C LEU A 361 -15.56 -23.17 17.03
N ILE A 362 -14.99 -22.00 16.76
CA ILE A 362 -13.55 -21.75 16.83
C ILE A 362 -13.06 -21.87 18.29
N GLU A 363 -13.72 -21.20 19.22
CA GLU A 363 -13.37 -21.21 20.66
C GLU A 363 -13.39 -22.63 21.25
N ASN A 364 -14.28 -23.48 20.77
CA ASN A 364 -14.37 -24.88 21.19
C ASN A 364 -13.50 -25.85 20.35
N GLY A 365 -12.69 -25.34 19.41
CA GLY A 365 -11.81 -26.16 18.58
C GLY A 365 -12.55 -27.05 17.57
N ALA A 366 -13.83 -26.79 17.32
CA ALA A 366 -14.62 -27.55 16.35
C ALA A 366 -14.32 -27.20 14.90
N ILE A 367 -13.85 -25.98 14.66
CA ILE A 367 -13.29 -25.49 13.39
C ILE A 367 -12.01 -24.73 13.66
N GLU A 368 -11.04 -24.87 12.76
CA GLU A 368 -9.82 -24.07 12.83
C GLU A 368 -10.12 -22.62 12.40
N SER A 369 -9.61 -21.67 13.17
CA SER A 369 -9.53 -20.30 12.72
C SER A 369 -8.58 -20.24 11.52
N GLY A 370 -8.96 -19.59 10.44
CA GLY A 370 -8.09 -19.42 9.27
C GLY A 370 -6.80 -18.65 9.56
N SER A 371 -6.61 -18.17 10.78
CA SER A 371 -5.40 -17.44 11.20
C SER A 371 -4.80 -18.06 12.46
N ASP A 372 -3.87 -18.98 12.29
CA ASP A 372 -2.94 -19.39 13.37
C ASP A 372 -1.82 -18.34 13.59
N VAL A 373 -1.91 -17.21 12.89
CA VAL A 373 -0.89 -16.17 12.91
C VAL A 373 -1.14 -15.26 14.11
N VAL A 374 -0.44 -15.53 15.20
CA VAL A 374 -0.36 -14.60 16.34
C VAL A 374 0.83 -13.68 16.12
N THR A 375 0.57 -12.39 16.02
CA THR A 375 1.58 -11.35 15.79
C THR A 375 1.19 -10.10 16.55
N PRO A 376 2.14 -9.22 16.89
CA PRO A 376 1.83 -7.89 17.44
C PRO A 376 0.91 -7.05 16.55
N PHE A 377 0.79 -7.42 15.27
CA PHE A 377 -0.05 -6.76 14.27
C PHE A 377 -1.44 -7.41 14.12
N THR A 378 -1.86 -8.27 15.03
CA THR A 378 -3.25 -8.77 15.10
C THR A 378 -4.21 -7.78 15.74
N ASP A 379 -3.68 -6.74 16.37
CA ASP A 379 -4.47 -5.65 16.91
C ASP A 379 -5.24 -4.93 15.78
N GLU A 380 -6.55 -5.09 15.77
CA GLU A 380 -7.41 -4.59 14.70
C GLU A 380 -7.50 -3.06 14.72
N GLU A 381 -7.33 -2.46 15.87
CA GLU A 381 -7.42 -1.00 16.04
C GLU A 381 -6.08 -0.30 15.82
N GLY A 382 -4.97 -1.05 15.80
CA GLY A 382 -3.62 -0.49 15.61
C GLY A 382 -3.21 0.46 16.74
N GLU A 383 -3.77 0.27 17.94
CA GLU A 383 -3.60 1.17 19.09
C GLU A 383 -2.78 0.57 20.22
N SER A 384 -2.44 -0.72 20.16
CA SER A 384 -1.67 -1.35 21.23
C SER A 384 -0.25 -0.80 21.31
N LYS A 385 0.29 -0.77 22.53
CA LYS A 385 1.70 -0.41 22.75
C LYS A 385 2.63 -1.35 21.97
N GLU A 386 2.28 -2.63 21.89
CA GLU A 386 3.07 -3.64 21.20
C GLU A 386 3.09 -3.41 19.68
N PHE A 387 1.94 -3.09 19.08
CA PHE A 387 1.85 -2.70 17.67
C PHE A 387 2.79 -1.54 17.37
N TYR A 388 2.67 -0.44 18.12
CA TYR A 388 3.45 0.77 17.86
C TYR A 388 4.94 0.54 18.10
N SER A 389 5.32 -0.25 19.12
CA SER A 389 6.72 -0.61 19.33
C SER A 389 7.29 -1.37 18.13
N ARG A 390 6.62 -2.43 17.70
CA ARG A 390 7.08 -3.25 16.56
C ARG A 390 7.08 -2.48 15.23
N TYR A 391 6.03 -1.72 15.01
CA TYR A 391 5.93 -0.88 13.81
C TYR A 391 7.02 0.18 13.80
N GLY A 392 7.25 0.83 14.93
CA GLY A 392 8.30 1.82 15.10
C GLY A 392 9.71 1.24 14.93
N ASP A 393 9.99 0.05 15.48
CA ASP A 393 11.28 -0.63 15.30
C ASP A 393 11.57 -0.87 13.81
N ILE A 394 10.57 -1.30 13.04
CA ILE A 394 10.71 -1.50 11.59
C ILE A 394 10.95 -0.16 10.88
N ILE A 395 10.17 0.88 11.19
CA ILE A 395 10.34 2.22 10.61
C ILE A 395 11.74 2.76 10.89
N GLY A 396 12.21 2.70 12.14
CA GLY A 396 13.56 3.13 12.51
C GLY A 396 14.65 2.34 11.80
N ALA A 397 14.47 1.02 11.65
CA ALA A 397 15.43 0.19 10.92
C ALA A 397 15.47 0.52 9.41
N ILE A 398 14.32 0.84 8.78
CA ILE A 398 14.27 1.31 7.39
C ILE A 398 15.02 2.63 7.25
N GLN A 399 14.82 3.55 8.18
CA GLN A 399 15.50 4.83 8.19
C GLN A 399 17.02 4.67 8.28
N ASN A 400 17.49 3.74 9.12
CA ASN A 400 18.92 3.43 9.24
C ASN A 400 19.54 2.80 7.96
N LEU A 401 18.75 2.46 6.95
CA LEU A 401 19.28 2.09 5.63
C LEU A 401 19.82 3.30 4.85
N SER A 402 19.35 4.49 5.16
CA SER A 402 19.79 5.74 4.50
C SER A 402 20.70 6.60 5.37
N CYS A 403 20.63 6.47 6.70
CA CYS A 403 21.50 7.18 7.64
C CYS A 403 21.70 6.34 8.92
N ASP A 404 22.86 6.36 9.51
CA ASP A 404 23.11 5.78 10.86
C ASP A 404 22.59 6.73 11.95
N CYS A 405 21.37 7.25 11.81
CA CYS A 405 20.91 8.37 12.60
C CYS A 405 19.92 7.99 13.72
N TYR A 406 19.52 6.71 13.84
CA TYR A 406 18.62 6.25 14.89
C TYR A 406 19.33 5.43 15.96
N PRO A 407 19.28 5.87 17.21
CA PRO A 407 19.81 5.09 18.33
C PRO A 407 18.98 3.81 18.52
N GLU A 408 19.63 2.75 19.00
CA GLU A 408 19.01 1.43 19.25
C GLU A 408 17.84 1.45 20.24
N GLU A 409 17.69 2.53 21.01
CA GLU A 409 16.70 2.69 22.09
C GLU A 409 15.57 3.68 21.74
N ALA A 410 15.33 3.97 20.46
CA ALA A 410 14.40 5.01 20.06
C ALA A 410 12.93 4.76 20.45
N PHE A 411 12.58 3.55 20.91
CA PHE A 411 11.20 3.11 21.14
C PHE A 411 10.89 2.60 22.56
N ASN A 412 11.78 2.84 23.54
CA ASN A 412 11.51 2.52 24.95
C ASN A 412 10.73 3.62 25.65
#